data_2b4227402b86214ababec475b0f56da9
#
_entry.id   2b4227402b86214ababec475b0f56da9
#
_cell.length_a   1.000
_cell.length_b   1.000
_cell.length_c   1.000
_cell.angle_alpha   90.00
_cell.angle_beta   90.00
_cell.angle_gamma   90.00
#
_symmetry.space_group_name_H-M   'P 1'
#
loop_
_entity.id
_entity.type
_entity.pdbx_description
1 polymer ?
#
loop_
_entity_poly.entity_id
_entity_poly.type
_entity_poly.pdbx_seq_one_letter_code
_entity_poly.pdbx_strand_id
1 'polypeptide(L)'
;MDKIDNISALIIDMDGVLWHGNNPIDGLVDFFSTLRQLSLPFILATNNASLTQQQYIDKLDRMGVTVSMDEILTSSMATATYLAKTVDADLRKVFVIGEQGLKQPLVEHGFILTELYQVNQVSKGITDQGADIVVSGLDRKLTWDKLATATLNIKAGALFYATNSDTTLPTELGEVMGNGGTIAALEAVTGVKPISIGKPEPILYQQALQKLGSSPENTIAIGDRLNTDILGAVNAGLRSILVLTGISSQADIADVDYSPTWVMADIEAVGLALHHNINKGLAK
;
A
#
# COMPACT_ATOMS: atom_id res chain seq x y z
N MET A 1 13.25 -15.05 -22.72
CA MET A 1 12.23 -14.33 -21.91
C MET A 1 11.06 -15.30 -21.74
N ASP A 2 10.75 -15.64 -20.53
CA ASP A 2 9.58 -16.45 -20.24
C ASP A 2 8.33 -15.69 -20.65
N LYS A 3 7.42 -16.42 -21.25
CA LYS A 3 6.23 -15.84 -21.85
C LYS A 3 5.26 -15.38 -20.77
N ILE A 4 4.85 -14.11 -20.81
CA ILE A 4 3.73 -13.62 -20.00
C ILE A 4 2.43 -14.07 -20.71
N ASP A 5 1.78 -15.11 -20.20
CA ASP A 5 0.52 -15.60 -20.76
C ASP A 5 -0.59 -15.58 -19.70
N ASN A 6 -1.83 -15.74 -20.16
CA ASN A 6 -3.03 -15.77 -19.30
C ASN A 6 -3.09 -14.59 -18.32
N ILE A 7 -2.96 -13.36 -18.85
CA ILE A 7 -3.08 -12.14 -18.06
C ILE A 7 -4.40 -11.44 -18.38
N SER A 8 -5.13 -11.05 -17.36
CA SER A 8 -6.36 -10.25 -17.44
C SER A 8 -6.30 -8.93 -16.71
N ALA A 9 -5.34 -8.75 -15.77
CA ALA A 9 -5.20 -7.53 -14.99
C ALA A 9 -3.79 -7.37 -14.42
N LEU A 10 -3.46 -6.13 -14.01
CA LEU A 10 -2.22 -5.79 -13.32
C LEU A 10 -2.50 -5.11 -11.99
N ILE A 11 -1.64 -5.37 -11.00
CA ILE A 11 -1.53 -4.59 -9.77
C ILE A 11 -0.10 -4.02 -9.73
N ILE A 12 0.03 -2.71 -9.78
CA ILE A 12 1.30 -2.04 -10.05
C ILE A 12 1.66 -1.17 -8.84
N ASP A 13 2.83 -1.40 -8.24
CA ASP A 13 3.38 -0.46 -7.26
C ASP A 13 3.76 0.86 -7.93
N MET A 14 3.98 1.91 -7.14
CA MET A 14 4.21 3.25 -7.69
C MET A 14 5.65 3.73 -7.44
N ASP A 15 6.05 3.85 -6.17
CA ASP A 15 7.37 4.39 -5.80
C ASP A 15 8.48 3.37 -6.16
N GLY A 16 9.46 3.77 -6.97
CA GLY A 16 10.51 2.85 -7.47
C GLY A 16 10.11 2.07 -8.73
N VAL A 17 8.83 2.05 -9.09
CA VAL A 17 8.29 1.38 -10.29
C VAL A 17 7.91 2.38 -11.37
N LEU A 18 7.20 3.44 -11.00
CA LEU A 18 6.70 4.46 -11.92
C LEU A 18 7.51 5.76 -11.84
N TRP A 19 8.11 6.02 -10.68
CA TRP A 19 8.91 7.23 -10.42
C TRP A 19 9.88 7.06 -9.26
N HIS A 20 10.88 7.95 -9.22
CA HIS A 20 11.73 8.22 -8.05
C HIS A 20 11.45 9.64 -7.55
N GLY A 21 10.88 9.79 -6.36
CA GLY A 21 10.46 11.09 -5.85
C GLY A 21 9.46 11.77 -6.79
N ASN A 22 9.87 12.84 -7.49
CA ASN A 22 9.06 13.53 -8.48
C ASN A 22 9.49 13.27 -9.94
N ASN A 23 10.48 12.41 -10.18
CA ASN A 23 10.99 12.12 -11.50
C ASN A 23 10.38 10.83 -12.03
N PRO A 24 9.67 10.85 -13.16
CA PRO A 24 9.15 9.65 -13.80
C PRO A 24 10.29 8.73 -14.24
N ILE A 25 10.06 7.42 -14.20
CA ILE A 25 10.94 6.43 -14.83
C ILE A 25 10.73 6.50 -16.34
N ASP A 26 11.80 6.30 -17.10
CA ASP A 26 11.78 6.30 -18.56
C ASP A 26 10.75 5.29 -19.08
N GLY A 27 10.04 5.65 -20.16
CA GLY A 27 9.00 4.81 -20.74
C GLY A 27 7.64 4.85 -20.02
N LEU A 28 7.46 5.67 -18.95
CA LEU A 28 6.21 5.73 -18.17
C LEU A 28 4.97 5.96 -19.04
N VAL A 29 4.99 6.97 -19.91
CA VAL A 29 3.85 7.32 -20.78
C VAL A 29 3.55 6.21 -21.77
N ASP A 30 4.59 5.63 -22.37
CA ASP A 30 4.45 4.55 -23.35
C ASP A 30 3.93 3.26 -22.70
N PHE A 31 4.33 2.98 -21.46
CA PHE A 31 3.82 1.87 -20.67
C PHE A 31 2.30 1.99 -20.48
N PHE A 32 1.82 3.12 -19.99
CA PHE A 32 0.37 3.34 -19.80
C PHE A 32 -0.39 3.34 -21.13
N SER A 33 0.19 3.92 -22.19
CA SER A 33 -0.38 3.85 -23.55
C SER A 33 -0.54 2.40 -24.01
N THR A 34 0.45 1.56 -23.74
CA THR A 34 0.39 0.12 -24.05
C THR A 34 -0.72 -0.57 -23.26
N LEU A 35 -0.86 -0.30 -21.95
CA LEU A 35 -1.95 -0.89 -21.15
C LEU A 35 -3.32 -0.50 -21.71
N ARG A 36 -3.51 0.76 -22.10
CA ARG A 36 -4.77 1.25 -22.70
C ARG A 36 -5.05 0.60 -24.07
N GLN A 37 -4.04 0.50 -24.94
CA GLN A 37 -4.16 -0.16 -26.26
C GLN A 37 -4.53 -1.64 -26.12
N LEU A 38 -3.96 -2.33 -25.13
CA LEU A 38 -4.26 -3.73 -24.85
C LEU A 38 -5.58 -3.93 -24.11
N SER A 39 -6.25 -2.84 -23.71
CA SER A 39 -7.44 -2.87 -22.83
C SER A 39 -7.18 -3.70 -21.57
N LEU A 40 -5.97 -3.64 -21.02
CA LEU A 40 -5.55 -4.39 -19.84
C LEU A 40 -5.84 -3.54 -18.59
N PRO A 41 -6.83 -3.91 -17.76
CA PRO A 41 -7.17 -3.17 -16.56
C PRO A 41 -6.04 -3.29 -15.52
N PHE A 42 -5.88 -2.22 -14.73
CA PHE A 42 -4.86 -2.19 -13.69
C PHE A 42 -5.33 -1.42 -12.46
N ILE A 43 -4.69 -1.71 -11.33
CA ILE A 43 -4.76 -0.92 -10.09
C ILE A 43 -3.34 -0.50 -9.73
N LEU A 44 -3.15 0.78 -9.45
CA LEU A 44 -1.96 1.33 -8.83
C LEU A 44 -2.07 1.15 -7.32
N ALA A 45 -1.23 0.30 -6.73
CA ALA A 45 -1.33 -0.14 -5.34
C ALA A 45 -0.08 0.24 -4.54
N THR A 46 -0.19 1.16 -3.59
CA THR A 46 0.95 1.64 -2.80
C THR A 46 0.78 1.46 -1.29
N ASN A 47 1.88 1.16 -0.61
CA ASN A 47 1.98 1.23 0.86
C ASN A 47 2.04 2.67 1.39
N ASN A 48 2.37 3.63 0.53
CA ASN A 48 2.50 5.02 0.95
C ASN A 48 1.12 5.64 1.27
N ALA A 49 0.86 5.78 2.56
CA ALA A 49 -0.41 6.23 3.14
C ALA A 49 -0.50 7.77 3.29
N SER A 50 0.52 8.52 2.85
CA SER A 50 0.61 9.96 3.14
C SER A 50 -0.22 10.83 2.21
N LEU A 51 -0.31 10.46 0.93
CA LEU A 51 -1.06 11.22 -0.08
C LEU A 51 -2.50 10.71 -0.23
N THR A 52 -3.38 11.64 -0.58
CA THR A 52 -4.75 11.31 -1.00
C THR A 52 -4.77 10.77 -2.42
N GLN A 53 -5.85 10.10 -2.80
CA GLN A 53 -6.07 9.63 -4.18
C GLN A 53 -5.92 10.75 -5.21
N GLN A 54 -6.52 11.91 -4.93
CA GLN A 54 -6.44 13.07 -5.83
C GLN A 54 -4.99 13.57 -6.00
N GLN A 55 -4.21 13.58 -4.92
CA GLN A 55 -2.79 13.97 -5.01
C GLN A 55 -1.96 13.02 -5.86
N TYR A 56 -2.29 11.71 -5.89
CA TYR A 56 -1.66 10.76 -6.81
C TYR A 56 -2.08 11.00 -8.27
N ILE A 57 -3.36 11.28 -8.53
CA ILE A 57 -3.84 11.66 -9.87
C ILE A 57 -3.10 12.90 -10.36
N ASP A 58 -3.07 13.96 -9.55
CA ASP A 58 -2.38 15.21 -9.89
C ASP A 58 -0.87 15.01 -10.13
N LYS A 59 -0.25 14.05 -9.43
CA LYS A 59 1.15 13.68 -9.63
C LYS A 59 1.36 12.99 -10.98
N LEU A 60 0.52 12.02 -11.33
CA LEU A 60 0.58 11.30 -12.60
C LEU A 60 0.26 12.20 -13.79
N ASP A 61 -0.73 13.09 -13.66
CA ASP A 61 -1.06 14.06 -14.71
C ASP A 61 0.14 14.98 -15.05
N ARG A 62 0.89 15.42 -14.03
CA ARG A 62 2.13 16.19 -14.24
C ARG A 62 3.22 15.39 -14.94
N MET A 63 3.18 14.05 -14.86
CA MET A 63 4.10 13.13 -15.54
C MET A 63 3.56 12.68 -16.91
N GLY A 64 2.42 13.25 -17.36
CA GLY A 64 1.80 12.94 -18.67
C GLY A 64 0.94 11.68 -18.68
N VAL A 65 0.55 11.16 -17.53
CA VAL A 65 -0.28 9.94 -17.40
C VAL A 65 -1.61 10.27 -16.76
N THR A 66 -2.70 9.98 -17.46
CA THR A 66 -4.06 10.15 -16.94
C THR A 66 -4.58 8.84 -16.37
N VAL A 67 -5.02 8.87 -15.11
CA VAL A 67 -5.66 7.75 -14.40
C VAL A 67 -6.94 8.22 -13.71
N SER A 68 -7.85 7.29 -13.46
CA SER A 68 -9.07 7.54 -12.70
C SER A 68 -8.88 7.22 -11.20
N MET A 69 -9.80 7.71 -10.36
CA MET A 69 -9.82 7.36 -8.95
C MET A 69 -9.94 5.85 -8.73
N ASP A 70 -10.71 5.16 -9.57
CA ASP A 70 -10.90 3.71 -9.45
C ASP A 70 -9.64 2.89 -9.73
N GLU A 71 -8.65 3.49 -10.39
CA GLU A 71 -7.36 2.84 -10.71
C GLU A 71 -6.32 3.02 -9.59
N ILE A 72 -6.63 3.72 -8.50
CA ILE A 72 -5.70 3.94 -7.38
C ILE A 72 -6.24 3.28 -6.11
N LEU A 73 -5.39 2.52 -5.42
CA LEU A 73 -5.64 1.91 -4.13
C LEU A 73 -4.43 2.13 -3.20
N THR A 74 -4.58 2.97 -2.20
CA THR A 74 -3.55 3.17 -1.18
C THR A 74 -3.77 2.23 0.00
N SER A 75 -2.73 1.95 0.77
CA SER A 75 -2.86 1.18 2.02
C SER A 75 -3.80 1.85 3.02
N SER A 76 -3.94 3.17 2.99
CA SER A 76 -4.93 3.92 3.78
C SER A 76 -6.36 3.58 3.40
N MET A 77 -6.66 3.57 2.10
CA MET A 77 -8.00 3.20 1.59
C MET A 77 -8.31 1.74 1.92
N ALA A 78 -7.32 0.87 1.73
CA ALA A 78 -7.46 -0.54 2.09
C ALA A 78 -7.71 -0.72 3.58
N THR A 79 -7.05 0.06 4.44
CA THR A 79 -7.25 0.06 5.89
C THR A 79 -8.67 0.51 6.24
N ALA A 80 -9.13 1.64 5.71
CA ALA A 80 -10.48 2.14 5.98
C ALA A 80 -11.56 1.16 5.53
N THR A 81 -11.42 0.58 4.33
CA THR A 81 -12.33 -0.44 3.80
C THR A 81 -12.31 -1.71 4.65
N TYR A 82 -11.12 -2.16 5.09
CA TYR A 82 -10.99 -3.34 5.95
C TYR A 82 -11.68 -3.13 7.30
N LEU A 83 -11.40 -2.02 7.96
CA LEU A 83 -12.02 -1.66 9.24
C LEU A 83 -13.54 -1.57 9.12
N ALA A 84 -14.06 -0.90 8.11
CA ALA A 84 -15.52 -0.77 7.90
C ALA A 84 -16.23 -2.12 7.70
N LYS A 85 -15.52 -3.14 7.20
CA LYS A 85 -16.07 -4.49 6.97
C LYS A 85 -15.90 -5.45 8.15
N THR A 86 -14.88 -5.26 8.98
CA THR A 86 -14.46 -6.28 9.94
C THR A 86 -14.61 -5.90 11.40
N VAL A 87 -14.64 -4.60 11.73
CA VAL A 87 -14.86 -4.17 13.12
C VAL A 87 -16.35 -4.00 13.41
N ASP A 88 -16.72 -4.16 14.67
CA ASP A 88 -18.11 -3.98 15.10
C ASP A 88 -18.62 -2.57 14.75
N ALA A 89 -19.88 -2.48 14.36
CA ALA A 89 -20.49 -1.24 13.88
C ALA A 89 -20.48 -0.12 14.93
N ASP A 90 -20.39 -0.45 16.20
CA ASP A 90 -20.36 0.50 17.32
C ASP A 90 -18.97 1.07 17.58
N LEU A 91 -17.89 0.44 17.04
CA LEU A 91 -16.51 0.90 17.18
C LEU A 91 -16.18 1.88 16.07
N ARG A 92 -16.45 3.18 16.30
CA ARG A 92 -16.30 4.22 15.29
C ARG A 92 -15.28 5.29 15.63
N LYS A 93 -14.84 5.40 16.88
CA LYS A 93 -13.87 6.39 17.31
C LYS A 93 -12.47 5.91 17.00
N VAL A 94 -11.73 6.65 16.20
CA VAL A 94 -10.38 6.28 15.78
C VAL A 94 -9.36 7.36 16.10
N PHE A 95 -8.28 6.98 16.78
CA PHE A 95 -7.10 7.82 16.93
C PHE A 95 -6.11 7.49 15.83
N VAL A 96 -5.65 8.51 15.10
CA VAL A 96 -4.80 8.35 13.91
C VAL A 96 -3.43 8.98 14.13
N ILE A 97 -2.39 8.16 14.05
CA ILE A 97 -1.03 8.64 13.74
C ILE A 97 -0.88 8.54 12.22
N GLY A 98 -0.93 9.68 11.53
CA GLY A 98 -0.89 9.70 10.06
C GLY A 98 -1.28 11.05 9.49
N GLU A 99 -1.08 11.17 8.18
CA GLU A 99 -1.37 12.38 7.43
C GLU A 99 -2.78 12.34 6.81
N GLN A 100 -3.10 13.35 5.98
CA GLN A 100 -4.44 13.50 5.38
C GLN A 100 -4.82 12.29 4.52
N GLY A 101 -3.85 11.68 3.83
CA GLY A 101 -4.07 10.47 3.03
C GLY A 101 -4.64 9.29 3.83
N LEU A 102 -4.41 9.24 5.15
CA LEU A 102 -5.00 8.22 6.02
C LEU A 102 -6.30 8.70 6.68
N LYS A 103 -6.35 9.95 7.10
CA LYS A 103 -7.51 10.49 7.82
C LYS A 103 -8.77 10.55 6.94
N GLN A 104 -8.59 10.99 5.70
CA GLN A 104 -9.71 11.18 4.78
C GLN A 104 -10.48 9.88 4.48
N PRO A 105 -9.86 8.76 4.06
CA PRO A 105 -10.58 7.51 3.82
C PRO A 105 -11.30 6.98 5.06
N LEU A 106 -10.74 7.15 6.26
CA LEU A 106 -11.40 6.74 7.49
C LEU A 106 -12.70 7.54 7.73
N VAL A 107 -12.65 8.87 7.55
CA VAL A 107 -13.86 9.72 7.69
C VAL A 107 -14.90 9.38 6.62
N GLU A 108 -14.49 9.14 5.37
CA GLU A 108 -15.38 8.74 4.27
C GLU A 108 -16.07 7.39 4.55
N HIS A 109 -15.45 6.51 5.35
CA HIS A 109 -16.05 5.26 5.81
C HIS A 109 -16.84 5.38 7.13
N GLY A 110 -17.08 6.60 7.61
CA GLY A 110 -17.91 6.88 8.77
C GLY A 110 -17.21 6.73 10.12
N PHE A 111 -15.85 6.72 10.14
CA PHE A 111 -15.10 6.78 11.39
C PHE A 111 -15.00 8.22 11.90
N ILE A 112 -14.97 8.36 13.23
CA ILE A 112 -14.90 9.63 13.94
C ILE A 112 -13.47 9.77 14.50
N LEU A 113 -12.73 10.77 14.02
CA LEU A 113 -11.38 11.03 14.50
C LEU A 113 -11.44 11.57 15.94
N THR A 114 -10.62 10.99 16.84
CA THR A 114 -10.43 11.49 18.20
C THR A 114 -9.24 12.46 18.27
N GLU A 115 -9.26 13.32 19.27
CA GLU A 115 -8.23 14.34 19.53
C GLU A 115 -7.13 13.79 20.44
N LEU A 116 -6.02 14.56 20.58
CA LEU A 116 -4.97 14.26 21.56
C LEU A 116 -5.56 14.15 22.96
N TYR A 117 -5.10 13.14 23.68
CA TYR A 117 -5.48 12.83 25.07
C TYR A 117 -6.97 12.51 25.31
N GLN A 118 -7.75 12.32 24.27
CA GLN A 118 -9.04 11.64 24.40
C GLN A 118 -8.80 10.16 24.64
N VAL A 119 -8.98 9.74 25.89
CA VAL A 119 -8.63 8.40 26.38
C VAL A 119 -9.66 7.92 27.38
N ASN A 120 -10.05 6.67 27.28
CA ASN A 120 -10.88 6.02 28.28
C ASN A 120 -10.11 5.85 29.59
N GLN A 121 -10.69 6.30 30.71
CA GLN A 121 -10.12 6.14 32.05
C GLN A 121 -11.02 5.20 32.85
N VAL A 122 -10.95 3.90 32.53
CA VAL A 122 -11.83 2.85 33.09
C VAL A 122 -11.81 2.85 34.63
N SER A 123 -10.65 3.08 35.24
CA SER A 123 -10.53 3.20 36.72
C SER A 123 -11.30 4.37 37.32
N LYS A 124 -11.69 5.36 36.52
CA LYS A 124 -12.51 6.51 36.92
C LYS A 124 -13.93 6.45 36.38
N GLY A 125 -14.33 5.33 35.76
CA GLY A 125 -15.67 5.16 35.16
C GLY A 125 -15.88 5.96 33.86
N ILE A 126 -14.80 6.44 33.21
CA ILE A 126 -14.84 7.16 31.93
C ILE A 126 -14.55 6.17 30.82
N THR A 127 -15.55 5.77 30.04
CA THR A 127 -15.45 4.70 29.06
C THR A 127 -15.84 5.10 27.64
N ASP A 128 -16.20 6.36 27.42
CA ASP A 128 -16.76 6.84 26.14
C ASP A 128 -15.97 8.01 25.50
N GLN A 129 -14.83 8.41 26.07
CA GLN A 129 -14.02 9.52 25.58
C GLN A 129 -12.87 9.10 24.68
N GLY A 130 -12.38 7.88 24.83
CA GLY A 130 -11.24 7.36 24.11
C GLY A 130 -11.56 6.84 22.73
N ALA A 131 -10.50 6.50 21.98
CA ALA A 131 -10.62 5.81 20.73
C ALA A 131 -10.93 4.32 20.94
N ASP A 132 -11.78 3.77 20.08
CA ASP A 132 -12.02 2.33 19.97
C ASP A 132 -10.89 1.65 19.18
N ILE A 133 -10.29 2.40 18.28
CA ILE A 133 -9.29 1.93 17.33
C ILE A 133 -8.14 2.93 17.27
N VAL A 134 -6.90 2.44 17.23
CA VAL A 134 -5.71 3.22 16.89
C VAL A 134 -5.21 2.76 15.53
N VAL A 135 -5.00 3.69 14.61
CA VAL A 135 -4.42 3.41 13.30
C VAL A 135 -3.12 4.17 13.13
N SER A 136 -2.04 3.44 12.80
CA SER A 136 -0.72 4.01 12.52
C SER A 136 -0.42 3.97 11.02
N GLY A 137 0.04 5.08 10.48
CA GLY A 137 0.61 5.25 9.16
C GLY A 137 1.75 6.26 9.20
N LEU A 138 2.36 6.55 8.06
CA LEU A 138 3.42 7.56 7.99
C LEU A 138 2.91 8.94 8.44
N ASP A 139 3.61 9.55 9.37
CA ASP A 139 3.31 10.89 9.91
C ASP A 139 4.61 11.70 10.07
N ARG A 140 4.91 12.56 9.11
CA ARG A 140 6.10 13.45 9.16
C ARG A 140 6.00 14.52 10.25
N LYS A 141 4.82 14.66 10.86
CA LYS A 141 4.56 15.53 12.02
C LYS A 141 4.32 14.71 13.29
N LEU A 142 4.97 13.53 13.39
CA LEU A 142 4.92 12.70 14.58
C LEU A 142 5.45 13.49 15.80
N THR A 143 4.70 13.42 16.89
CA THR A 143 5.07 14.05 18.18
C THR A 143 5.00 13.03 19.32
N TRP A 144 5.66 13.35 20.42
CA TRP A 144 5.52 12.57 21.64
C TRP A 144 4.06 12.47 22.10
N ASP A 145 3.28 13.55 21.99
CA ASP A 145 1.86 13.58 22.39
C ASP A 145 1.01 12.58 21.57
N LYS A 146 1.29 12.44 20.28
CA LYS A 146 0.62 11.43 19.42
C LYS A 146 0.97 10.01 19.89
N LEU A 147 2.24 9.73 20.17
CA LEU A 147 2.67 8.43 20.68
C LEU A 147 2.07 8.14 22.06
N ALA A 148 2.07 9.13 22.96
CA ALA A 148 1.48 9.01 24.28
C ALA A 148 -0.04 8.73 24.19
N THR A 149 -0.78 9.46 23.35
CA THR A 149 -2.22 9.27 23.16
C THR A 149 -2.53 7.88 22.59
N ALA A 150 -1.78 7.45 21.56
CA ALA A 150 -1.91 6.11 21.01
C ALA A 150 -1.65 5.03 22.05
N THR A 151 -0.53 5.17 22.81
CA THR A 151 -0.16 4.26 23.90
C THR A 151 -1.28 4.12 24.93
N LEU A 152 -1.84 5.25 25.37
CA LEU A 152 -2.91 5.26 26.38
C LEU A 152 -4.18 4.56 25.86
N ASN A 153 -4.57 4.82 24.62
CA ASN A 153 -5.76 4.18 24.01
C ASN A 153 -5.53 2.66 23.81
N ILE A 154 -4.36 2.25 23.29
CA ILE A 154 -4.05 0.81 23.13
C ILE A 154 -4.06 0.11 24.50
N LYS A 155 -3.46 0.69 25.53
CA LYS A 155 -3.49 0.13 26.88
C LYS A 155 -4.89 0.13 27.52
N ALA A 156 -5.76 1.02 27.09
CA ALA A 156 -7.17 1.03 27.48
C ALA A 156 -8.03 0.00 26.73
N GLY A 157 -7.45 -0.75 25.77
CA GLY A 157 -8.12 -1.82 25.05
C GLY A 157 -8.51 -1.47 23.61
N ALA A 158 -8.10 -0.31 23.08
CA ALA A 158 -8.33 0.02 21.68
C ALA A 158 -7.65 -0.98 20.73
N LEU A 159 -8.33 -1.36 19.66
CA LEU A 159 -7.77 -2.20 18.61
C LEU A 159 -6.63 -1.45 17.91
N PHE A 160 -5.54 -2.15 17.59
CA PHE A 160 -4.37 -1.51 16.97
C PHE A 160 -4.16 -2.03 15.54
N TYR A 161 -4.19 -1.11 14.59
CA TYR A 161 -3.97 -1.37 13.15
C TYR A 161 -2.86 -0.49 12.60
N ALA A 162 -2.25 -0.96 11.50
CA ALA A 162 -1.23 -0.21 10.77
C ALA A 162 -1.52 -0.27 9.26
N THR A 163 -1.30 0.85 8.57
CA THR A 163 -1.45 0.90 7.11
C THR A 163 -0.41 0.05 6.40
N ASN A 164 0.80 -0.03 6.95
CA ASN A 164 1.93 -0.84 6.48
C ASN A 164 2.95 -0.97 7.62
N SER A 165 3.91 -1.86 7.45
CA SER A 165 5.00 -2.10 8.40
C SER A 165 6.38 -1.70 7.86
N ASP A 166 6.44 -0.87 6.82
CA ASP A 166 7.70 -0.44 6.19
C ASP A 166 8.60 0.25 7.21
N THR A 167 9.78 -0.30 7.43
CA THR A 167 10.74 0.22 8.43
C THR A 167 11.40 1.48 7.97
N THR A 168 11.62 1.62 6.66
CA THR A 168 12.27 2.77 6.03
C THR A 168 11.44 3.35 4.89
N LEU A 169 11.66 4.63 4.62
CA LEU A 169 11.15 5.36 3.47
C LEU A 169 12.33 5.96 2.71
N PRO A 170 12.52 5.70 1.41
CA PRO A 170 13.56 6.33 0.63
C PRO A 170 13.25 7.81 0.40
N THR A 171 14.26 8.65 0.56
CA THR A 171 14.23 10.07 0.26
C THR A 171 15.48 10.48 -0.51
N GLU A 172 15.50 11.70 -1.04
CA GLU A 172 16.68 12.27 -1.72
C GLU A 172 17.91 12.38 -0.79
N LEU A 173 17.70 12.40 0.52
CA LEU A 173 18.76 12.47 1.54
C LEU A 173 19.19 11.07 2.04
N GLY A 174 18.57 10.01 1.56
CA GLY A 174 18.77 8.64 2.02
C GLY A 174 17.52 8.04 2.66
N GLU A 175 17.68 6.88 3.29
CA GLU A 175 16.57 6.21 3.96
C GLU A 175 16.24 6.89 5.30
N VAL A 176 14.97 7.21 5.50
CA VAL A 176 14.44 7.74 6.76
C VAL A 176 13.47 6.74 7.40
N MET A 177 13.09 6.97 8.65
CA MET A 177 12.17 6.12 9.38
C MET A 177 10.79 6.07 8.70
N GLY A 178 10.32 4.87 8.41
CA GLY A 178 8.96 4.59 7.97
C GLY A 178 7.99 4.35 9.14
N ASN A 179 6.76 3.91 8.81
CA ASN A 179 5.75 3.60 9.82
C ASN A 179 6.16 2.47 10.78
N GLY A 180 7.00 1.54 10.33
CA GLY A 180 7.55 0.46 11.15
C GLY A 180 8.27 0.96 12.40
N GLY A 181 8.93 2.13 12.34
CA GLY A 181 9.54 2.76 13.52
C GLY A 181 8.49 3.22 14.53
N THR A 182 7.36 3.78 14.08
CA THR A 182 6.23 4.15 14.95
C THR A 182 5.60 2.91 15.59
N ILE A 183 5.42 1.85 14.82
CA ILE A 183 4.91 0.56 15.31
C ILE A 183 5.84 -0.01 16.39
N ALA A 184 7.14 -0.05 16.13
CA ALA A 184 8.13 -0.57 17.08
C ALA A 184 8.10 0.19 18.41
N ALA A 185 7.97 1.53 18.38
CA ALA A 185 7.86 2.34 19.58
C ALA A 185 6.58 2.02 20.38
N LEU A 186 5.43 1.89 19.70
CA LEU A 186 4.16 1.56 20.35
C LEU A 186 4.15 0.11 20.87
N GLU A 187 4.66 -0.85 20.11
CA GLU A 187 4.77 -2.25 20.52
C GLU A 187 5.68 -2.40 21.76
N ALA A 188 6.83 -1.73 21.78
CA ALA A 188 7.75 -1.77 22.92
C ALA A 188 7.10 -1.30 24.22
N VAL A 189 6.19 -0.32 24.17
CA VAL A 189 5.55 0.26 25.36
C VAL A 189 4.25 -0.45 25.74
N THR A 190 3.50 -0.93 24.75
CA THR A 190 2.16 -1.51 24.97
C THR A 190 2.18 -3.04 25.04
N GLY A 191 3.16 -3.69 24.42
CA GLY A 191 3.20 -5.14 24.21
C GLY A 191 2.22 -5.64 23.14
N VAL A 192 1.52 -4.72 22.43
CA VAL A 192 0.49 -5.05 21.43
C VAL A 192 1.02 -4.82 20.03
N LYS A 193 0.94 -5.84 19.17
CA LYS A 193 1.27 -5.74 17.76
C LYS A 193 0.06 -5.28 16.96
N PRO A 194 0.22 -4.41 15.95
CA PRO A 194 -0.88 -4.07 15.06
C PRO A 194 -1.21 -5.19 14.09
N ILE A 195 -2.46 -5.18 13.60
CA ILE A 195 -2.80 -5.85 12.35
C ILE A 195 -2.40 -4.91 11.21
N SER A 196 -1.42 -5.33 10.40
CA SER A 196 -0.97 -4.57 9.22
C SER A 196 -1.86 -4.90 8.02
N ILE A 197 -2.13 -3.90 7.17
CA ILE A 197 -3.05 -4.03 6.03
C ILE A 197 -2.33 -3.99 4.68
N GLY A 198 -1.30 -3.15 4.57
CA GLY A 198 -0.50 -3.00 3.36
C GLY A 198 0.42 -4.20 3.08
N LYS A 199 1.06 -4.17 1.93
CA LYS A 199 2.07 -5.17 1.54
C LYS A 199 3.14 -5.34 2.64
N PRO A 200 3.62 -6.53 2.97
CA PRO A 200 3.39 -7.81 2.28
C PRO A 200 2.12 -8.58 2.69
N GLU A 201 1.25 -7.99 3.53
CA GLU A 201 -0.01 -8.63 3.88
C GLU A 201 -0.93 -8.75 2.64
N PRO A 202 -1.68 -9.84 2.51
CA PRO A 202 -2.46 -10.09 1.30
C PRO A 202 -3.68 -9.17 1.14
N ILE A 203 -4.07 -8.44 2.19
CA ILE A 203 -5.33 -7.67 2.25
C ILE A 203 -5.40 -6.61 1.13
N LEU A 204 -4.33 -5.86 0.91
CA LEU A 204 -4.27 -4.84 -0.15
C LEU A 204 -4.46 -5.47 -1.53
N TYR A 205 -3.78 -6.58 -1.82
CA TYR A 205 -3.90 -7.31 -3.08
C TYR A 205 -5.29 -7.93 -3.26
N GLN A 206 -5.88 -8.51 -2.21
CA GLN A 206 -7.24 -9.06 -2.25
C GLN A 206 -8.27 -7.98 -2.58
N GLN A 207 -8.13 -6.77 -2.03
CA GLN A 207 -9.00 -5.64 -2.37
C GLN A 207 -8.78 -5.15 -3.80
N ALA A 208 -7.54 -5.12 -4.29
CA ALA A 208 -7.22 -4.79 -5.67
C ALA A 208 -7.85 -5.81 -6.64
N LEU A 209 -7.72 -7.10 -6.37
CA LEU A 209 -8.36 -8.17 -7.14
C LEU A 209 -9.90 -8.02 -7.18
N GLN A 210 -10.50 -7.71 -6.03
CA GLN A 210 -11.95 -7.46 -5.96
C GLN A 210 -12.38 -6.28 -6.84
N LYS A 211 -11.61 -5.16 -6.81
CA LYS A 211 -11.87 -3.98 -7.66
C LYS A 211 -11.70 -4.29 -9.15
N LEU A 212 -10.71 -5.10 -9.50
CA LEU A 212 -10.44 -5.52 -10.89
C LEU A 212 -11.45 -6.57 -11.40
N GLY A 213 -12.16 -7.25 -10.52
CA GLY A 213 -12.98 -8.40 -10.90
C GLY A 213 -12.14 -9.54 -11.48
N SER A 214 -10.88 -9.67 -11.08
CA SER A 214 -9.92 -10.64 -11.61
C SER A 214 -9.52 -11.65 -10.52
N SER A 215 -9.04 -12.83 -10.98
CA SER A 215 -8.52 -13.86 -10.09
C SER A 215 -6.99 -13.76 -9.93
N PRO A 216 -6.42 -14.33 -8.83
CA PRO A 216 -4.98 -14.31 -8.62
C PRO A 216 -4.19 -14.93 -9.79
N GLU A 217 -4.67 -16.02 -10.37
CA GLU A 217 -3.98 -16.76 -11.44
C GLU A 217 -3.85 -15.94 -12.73
N ASN A 218 -4.77 -14.99 -12.95
CA ASN A 218 -4.84 -14.16 -14.15
C ASN A 218 -4.35 -12.73 -13.92
N THR A 219 -3.86 -12.42 -12.70
CA THR A 219 -3.36 -11.10 -12.33
C THR A 219 -1.85 -11.16 -12.06
N ILE A 220 -1.13 -10.13 -12.46
CA ILE A 220 0.30 -10.00 -12.18
C ILE A 220 0.52 -8.77 -11.31
N ALA A 221 1.25 -8.94 -10.22
CA ALA A 221 1.78 -7.85 -9.40
C ALA A 221 3.11 -7.37 -9.96
N ILE A 222 3.31 -6.05 -10.05
CA ILE A 222 4.58 -5.44 -10.47
C ILE A 222 5.08 -4.59 -9.31
N GLY A 223 6.32 -4.80 -8.88
CA GLY A 223 6.93 -4.05 -7.79
C GLY A 223 8.44 -4.06 -7.85
N ASP A 224 9.07 -3.26 -6.99
CA ASP A 224 10.51 -3.09 -6.91
C ASP A 224 11.15 -3.68 -5.65
N ARG A 225 10.29 -4.15 -4.69
CA ARG A 225 10.76 -4.66 -3.40
C ARG A 225 10.40 -6.12 -3.19
N LEU A 226 11.39 -6.91 -2.83
CA LEU A 226 11.19 -8.32 -2.49
C LEU A 226 10.32 -8.49 -1.25
N ASN A 227 10.62 -7.76 -0.16
CA ASN A 227 10.00 -7.95 1.15
C ASN A 227 8.58 -7.34 1.28
N THR A 228 8.11 -6.58 0.32
CA THR A 228 6.74 -6.02 0.29
C THR A 228 5.98 -6.50 -0.93
N ASP A 229 6.42 -6.13 -2.13
CA ASP A 229 5.68 -6.39 -3.36
C ASP A 229 5.67 -7.86 -3.73
N ILE A 230 6.86 -8.47 -3.80
CA ILE A 230 6.99 -9.86 -4.23
C ILE A 230 6.47 -10.81 -3.15
N LEU A 231 6.86 -10.60 -1.90
CA LEU A 231 6.32 -11.39 -0.78
C LEU A 231 4.80 -11.24 -0.66
N GLY A 232 4.28 -10.03 -0.82
CA GLY A 232 2.84 -9.78 -0.79
C GLY A 232 2.10 -10.46 -1.95
N ALA A 233 2.69 -10.47 -3.14
CA ALA A 233 2.16 -11.20 -4.29
C ALA A 233 2.11 -12.72 -4.00
N VAL A 234 3.19 -13.27 -3.45
CA VAL A 234 3.25 -14.69 -3.02
C VAL A 234 2.16 -14.99 -1.98
N ASN A 235 2.03 -14.13 -0.95
CA ASN A 235 1.02 -14.29 0.11
C ASN A 235 -0.41 -14.21 -0.43
N ALA A 236 -0.63 -13.49 -1.53
CA ALA A 236 -1.92 -13.36 -2.20
C ALA A 236 -2.14 -14.38 -3.33
N GLY A 237 -1.18 -15.27 -3.61
CA GLY A 237 -1.24 -16.26 -4.67
C GLY A 237 -1.11 -15.69 -6.10
N LEU A 238 -0.50 -14.50 -6.23
CA LEU A 238 -0.29 -13.79 -7.50
C LEU A 238 1.05 -14.19 -8.14
N ARG A 239 1.10 -14.16 -9.46
CA ARG A 239 2.36 -14.05 -10.18
C ARG A 239 2.93 -12.65 -10.06
N SER A 240 4.25 -12.50 -10.11
CA SER A 240 4.88 -11.20 -9.90
C SER A 240 6.03 -10.91 -10.86
N ILE A 241 6.24 -9.63 -11.14
CA ILE A 241 7.39 -9.08 -11.84
C ILE A 241 8.14 -8.18 -10.87
N LEU A 242 9.42 -8.50 -10.62
CA LEU A 242 10.34 -7.59 -9.97
C LEU A 242 10.97 -6.69 -11.03
N VAL A 243 10.79 -5.37 -10.92
CA VAL A 243 11.55 -4.38 -11.71
C VAL A 243 12.77 -3.91 -10.94
N LEU A 244 13.90 -3.76 -11.64
CA LEU A 244 15.19 -3.45 -11.03
C LEU A 244 15.45 -1.93 -10.95
N THR A 245 14.39 -1.13 -11.04
CA THR A 245 14.47 0.33 -10.95
C THR A 245 14.40 0.86 -9.52
N GLY A 246 14.11 0.03 -8.52
CA GLY A 246 13.89 0.50 -7.15
C GLY A 246 14.89 -0.06 -6.13
N ILE A 247 14.36 -0.60 -5.03
CA ILE A 247 15.15 -0.96 -3.85
C ILE A 247 15.87 -2.30 -4.00
N SER A 248 15.19 -3.34 -4.50
CA SER A 248 15.78 -4.68 -4.57
C SER A 248 16.53 -4.89 -5.86
N SER A 249 17.72 -5.44 -5.74
CA SER A 249 18.55 -5.89 -6.87
C SER A 249 18.30 -7.35 -7.21
N GLN A 250 18.80 -7.79 -8.37
CA GLN A 250 18.74 -9.21 -8.74
C GLN A 250 19.55 -10.11 -7.79
N ALA A 251 20.58 -9.59 -7.14
CA ALA A 251 21.39 -10.34 -6.20
C ALA A 251 20.60 -10.68 -4.92
N ASP A 252 19.73 -9.79 -4.47
CA ASP A 252 18.95 -9.96 -3.23
C ASP A 252 17.92 -11.11 -3.31
N ILE A 253 17.62 -11.58 -4.53
CA ILE A 253 16.72 -12.75 -4.72
C ILE A 253 17.31 -14.01 -4.10
N ALA A 254 18.65 -14.11 -4.04
CA ALA A 254 19.31 -15.26 -3.43
C ALA A 254 19.21 -15.29 -1.89
N ASP A 255 18.87 -14.18 -1.26
CA ASP A 255 18.82 -14.04 0.19
C ASP A 255 17.42 -14.31 0.78
N VAL A 256 16.44 -14.64 -0.06
CA VAL A 256 15.05 -14.93 0.35
C VAL A 256 14.61 -16.31 -0.11
N ASP A 257 13.61 -16.89 0.57
CA ASP A 257 13.07 -18.23 0.28
C ASP A 257 11.86 -18.23 -0.67
N TYR A 258 11.59 -17.10 -1.29
CA TYR A 258 10.56 -16.89 -2.33
C TYR A 258 11.18 -16.17 -3.54
N SER A 259 10.50 -16.22 -4.68
CA SER A 259 11.02 -15.61 -5.90
C SER A 259 9.93 -14.88 -6.69
N PRO A 260 10.27 -13.79 -7.40
CA PRO A 260 9.38 -13.25 -8.43
C PRO A 260 9.21 -14.25 -9.56
N THR A 261 8.08 -14.21 -10.25
CA THR A 261 7.86 -15.02 -11.45
C THR A 261 8.76 -14.56 -12.60
N TRP A 262 8.99 -13.26 -12.71
CA TRP A 262 9.88 -12.63 -13.69
C TRP A 262 10.69 -11.51 -13.04
N VAL A 263 11.87 -11.26 -13.61
CA VAL A 263 12.71 -10.11 -13.31
C VAL A 263 12.90 -9.32 -14.59
N MET A 264 12.62 -8.03 -14.56
CA MET A 264 12.74 -7.12 -15.69
C MET A 264 13.50 -5.85 -15.29
N ALA A 265 14.15 -5.20 -16.26
CA ALA A 265 14.95 -4.03 -15.98
C ALA A 265 14.10 -2.88 -15.43
N ASP A 266 12.96 -2.62 -16.07
CA ASP A 266 12.08 -1.47 -15.84
C ASP A 266 10.68 -1.71 -16.40
N ILE A 267 9.80 -0.70 -16.31
CA ILE A 267 8.44 -0.72 -16.85
C ILE A 267 8.40 -0.69 -18.38
N GLU A 268 9.42 -0.16 -19.06
CA GLU A 268 9.51 -0.20 -20.52
C GLU A 268 9.66 -1.65 -20.98
N ALA A 269 10.57 -2.42 -20.36
CA ALA A 269 10.74 -3.84 -20.62
C ALA A 269 9.44 -4.64 -20.34
N VAL A 270 8.70 -4.29 -19.29
CA VAL A 270 7.38 -4.88 -19.01
C VAL A 270 6.40 -4.57 -20.14
N GLY A 271 6.30 -3.31 -20.56
CA GLY A 271 5.40 -2.88 -21.65
C GLY A 271 5.68 -3.62 -22.95
N LEU A 272 6.96 -3.74 -23.33
CA LEU A 272 7.38 -4.47 -24.52
C LEU A 272 7.02 -5.97 -24.44
N ALA A 273 7.21 -6.59 -23.27
CA ALA A 273 6.87 -8.00 -23.06
C ALA A 273 5.36 -8.23 -23.16
N LEU A 274 4.54 -7.35 -22.60
CA LEU A 274 3.07 -7.41 -22.69
C LEU A 274 2.60 -7.27 -24.15
N HIS A 275 3.09 -6.27 -24.87
CA HIS A 275 2.74 -6.02 -26.27
C HIS A 275 3.09 -7.21 -27.17
N HIS A 276 4.26 -7.82 -27.00
CA HIS A 276 4.71 -8.95 -27.81
C HIS A 276 3.86 -10.22 -27.59
N ASN A 277 3.39 -10.46 -26.38
CA ASN A 277 2.70 -11.69 -26.01
C ASN A 277 1.21 -11.68 -26.37
N ILE A 278 0.54 -10.53 -26.23
CA ILE A 278 -0.90 -10.42 -26.56
C ILE A 278 -1.11 -10.43 -28.07
N ASN A 279 -0.24 -9.79 -28.86
CA ASN A 279 -0.32 -9.83 -30.33
C ASN A 279 -0.11 -11.23 -30.92
N LYS A 280 0.65 -12.11 -30.28
CA LYS A 280 0.77 -13.53 -30.69
C LYS A 280 -0.45 -14.38 -30.32
N GLY A 281 -1.24 -13.97 -29.33
CA GLY A 281 -2.49 -14.64 -28.97
C GLY A 281 -3.67 -14.34 -29.91
N LEU A 282 -3.65 -13.17 -30.55
CA LEU A 282 -4.66 -12.73 -31.53
C LEU A 282 -4.40 -13.28 -32.96
N ALA A 283 -3.23 -13.86 -33.21
CA ALA A 283 -2.84 -14.43 -34.50
C ALA A 283 -3.08 -15.95 -34.60
N LYS A 284 -3.80 -16.53 -33.66
CA LYS A 284 -4.28 -17.92 -33.68
C LYS A 284 -5.80 -17.95 -33.66
#